data_08c84f079105a13d4f7536fde98dca01
#
_entry.id   08c84f079105a13d4f7536fde98dca01
#
_cell.length_a   1.000
_cell.length_b   1.000
_cell.length_c   1.000
_cell.angle_alpha   90.00
_cell.angle_beta   90.00
_cell.angle_gamma   90.00
#
_symmetry.space_group_name_H-M   'P 1'
#
loop_
_entity.id
_entity.type
_entity.pdbx_description
1 polymer ?
#
loop_
_entity_poly.entity_id
_entity_poly.type
_entity_poly.pdbx_seq_one_letter_code
_entity_poly.pdbx_strand_id
1 'polypeptide(L)'
;MKPLSEAHKEFIEHLKSKKRTTSTILAYGKDIEQLINDLTERKKANVAEVTAEDIRNFLLKLEKNGYTHKSLSRKLNATKTFFRFLKIQEYITDDPASLVEHPKFDTKPPRILSPTEYRALRDAARDDVRIAAIIEVLLQTGIR
;
A
#
# COMPACT_ATOMS: atom_id res chain seq x y z
N MET A 1 17.43 -7.63 -21.18
CA MET A 1 16.31 -7.85 -20.23
C MET A 1 16.66 -7.14 -18.92
N LYS A 2 15.69 -6.48 -18.30
CA LYS A 2 15.92 -5.68 -17.09
C LYS A 2 15.73 -6.54 -15.83
N PRO A 3 16.73 -6.64 -14.91
CA PRO A 3 16.58 -7.37 -13.65
C PRO A 3 15.55 -6.70 -12.72
N LEU A 4 14.75 -7.52 -12.01
CA LEU A 4 13.74 -7.04 -11.05
C LEU A 4 14.35 -6.17 -9.94
N SER A 5 15.53 -6.54 -9.43
CA SER A 5 16.22 -5.79 -8.36
C SER A 5 16.68 -4.40 -8.80
N GLU A 6 17.13 -4.28 -10.04
CA GLU A 6 17.54 -2.99 -10.62
C GLU A 6 16.33 -2.10 -10.91
N ALA A 7 15.30 -2.69 -11.52
CA ALA A 7 14.03 -2.02 -11.79
C ALA A 7 13.37 -1.48 -10.49
N HIS A 8 13.50 -2.21 -9.38
CA HIS A 8 13.01 -1.75 -8.07
C HIS A 8 13.77 -0.50 -7.59
N LYS A 9 15.10 -0.48 -7.70
CA LYS A 9 15.90 0.69 -7.31
C LYS A 9 15.48 1.94 -8.11
N GLU A 10 15.35 1.79 -9.42
CA GLU A 10 14.92 2.90 -10.29
C GLU A 10 13.49 3.35 -9.99
N PHE A 11 12.59 2.42 -9.66
CA PHE A 11 11.24 2.77 -9.22
C PHE A 11 11.24 3.62 -7.95
N ILE A 12 12.08 3.30 -6.96
CA ILE A 12 12.23 4.12 -5.75
C ILE A 12 12.71 5.53 -6.09
N GLU A 13 13.72 5.66 -6.97
CA GLU A 13 14.19 6.98 -7.41
C GLU A 13 13.11 7.75 -8.20
N HIS A 14 12.33 7.06 -9.02
CA HIS A 14 11.18 7.64 -9.70
C HIS A 14 10.12 8.17 -8.71
N LEU A 15 9.81 7.43 -7.65
CA LEU A 15 8.87 7.90 -6.61
C LEU A 15 9.39 9.14 -5.89
N LYS A 16 10.71 9.21 -5.63
CA LYS A 16 11.36 10.39 -5.05
C LYS A 16 11.28 11.60 -5.99
N SER A 17 11.57 11.42 -7.27
CA SER A 17 11.49 12.49 -8.29
C SER A 17 10.08 13.05 -8.44
N LYS A 18 9.05 12.22 -8.25
CA LYS A 18 7.63 12.60 -8.24
C LYS A 18 7.20 13.26 -6.91
N LYS A 19 8.12 13.56 -6.01
CA LYS A 19 7.86 14.19 -4.70
C LYS A 19 6.80 13.46 -3.87
N ARG A 20 6.76 12.12 -3.96
CA ARG A 20 5.89 11.33 -3.09
C ARG A 20 6.36 11.43 -1.64
N THR A 21 5.43 11.29 -0.70
CA THR A 21 5.78 11.34 0.73
C THR A 21 6.71 10.19 1.10
N THR A 22 7.60 10.41 2.04
CA THR A 22 8.54 9.39 2.55
C THR A 22 7.80 8.11 2.97
N SER A 23 6.64 8.24 3.63
CA SER A 23 5.81 7.10 4.02
C SER A 23 5.32 6.30 2.82
N THR A 24 4.92 6.97 1.73
CA THR A 24 4.49 6.29 0.49
C THR A 24 5.65 5.56 -0.17
N ILE A 25 6.82 6.19 -0.24
CA ILE A 25 8.02 5.58 -0.84
C ILE A 25 8.42 4.33 -0.07
N LEU A 26 8.47 4.40 1.26
CA LEU A 26 8.80 3.26 2.11
C LEU A 26 7.76 2.12 1.99
N ALA A 27 6.47 2.46 1.98
CA ALA A 27 5.41 1.46 1.88
C ALA A 27 5.45 0.74 0.52
N TYR A 28 5.55 1.49 -0.59
CA TYR A 28 5.61 0.91 -1.93
C TYR A 28 6.91 0.15 -2.15
N GLY A 29 8.04 0.67 -1.64
CA GLY A 29 9.32 -0.03 -1.70
C GLY A 29 9.26 -1.41 -1.07
N LYS A 30 8.75 -1.49 0.17
CA LYS A 30 8.58 -2.77 0.88
C LYS A 30 7.57 -3.71 0.20
N ASP A 31 6.49 -3.18 -0.35
CA ASP A 31 5.49 -4.00 -1.04
C ASP A 31 6.07 -4.64 -2.32
N ILE A 32 6.84 -3.88 -3.09
CA ILE A 32 7.49 -4.38 -4.31
C ILE A 32 8.65 -5.31 -3.98
N GLU A 33 9.44 -5.03 -2.93
CA GLU A 33 10.49 -5.92 -2.44
C GLU A 33 9.90 -7.31 -2.09
N GLN A 34 8.76 -7.34 -1.40
CA GLN A 34 8.08 -8.59 -1.06
C GLN A 34 7.62 -9.36 -2.30
N LEU A 35 7.09 -8.67 -3.32
CA LEU A 35 6.75 -9.28 -4.60
C LEU A 35 7.98 -9.85 -5.30
N ILE A 36 9.08 -9.10 -5.36
CA ILE A 36 10.33 -9.54 -6.00
C ILE A 36 10.90 -10.77 -5.31
N ASN A 37 10.87 -10.83 -3.99
CA ASN A 37 11.34 -12.00 -3.24
C ASN A 37 10.51 -13.25 -3.60
N ASP A 38 9.17 -13.14 -3.67
CA ASP A 38 8.31 -14.26 -4.09
C ASP A 38 8.59 -14.68 -5.55
N LEU A 39 8.78 -13.73 -6.45
CA LEU A 39 9.13 -14.03 -7.85
C LEU A 39 10.50 -14.70 -7.97
N THR A 40 11.48 -14.27 -7.17
CA THR A 40 12.83 -14.87 -7.14
C THR A 40 12.80 -16.31 -6.63
N GLU A 41 11.99 -16.60 -5.61
CA GLU A 41 11.74 -17.98 -5.15
C GLU A 41 11.19 -18.87 -6.28
N ARG A 42 10.44 -18.28 -7.21
CA ARG A 42 9.91 -18.95 -8.42
C ARG A 42 10.87 -18.90 -9.62
N LYS A 43 12.14 -18.56 -9.39
CA LYS A 43 13.21 -18.48 -10.42
C LYS A 43 12.96 -17.44 -11.51
N LYS A 44 12.19 -16.39 -11.22
CA LYS A 44 12.00 -15.25 -12.12
C LYS A 44 12.92 -14.12 -11.70
N ALA A 45 13.80 -13.71 -12.61
CA ALA A 45 14.81 -12.69 -12.33
C ALA A 45 14.57 -11.37 -13.08
N ASN A 46 13.83 -11.41 -14.20
CA ASN A 46 13.66 -10.27 -15.08
C ASN A 46 12.19 -9.79 -15.10
N VAL A 47 12.01 -8.49 -15.33
CA VAL A 47 10.67 -7.88 -15.36
C VAL A 47 9.78 -8.43 -16.49
N ALA A 48 10.36 -8.81 -17.63
CA ALA A 48 9.62 -9.33 -18.78
C ALA A 48 9.10 -10.77 -18.58
N GLU A 49 9.58 -11.48 -17.57
CA GLU A 49 9.16 -12.85 -17.25
C GLU A 49 7.91 -12.91 -16.38
N VAL A 50 7.50 -11.76 -15.83
CA VAL A 50 6.39 -11.69 -14.85
C VAL A 50 5.06 -11.67 -15.58
N THR A 51 4.16 -12.56 -15.18
CA THR A 51 2.82 -12.69 -15.75
C THR A 51 1.74 -12.22 -14.77
N ALA A 52 0.52 -11.99 -15.27
CA ALA A 52 -0.63 -11.70 -14.41
C ALA A 52 -0.92 -12.83 -13.42
N GLU A 53 -0.64 -14.08 -13.82
CA GLU A 53 -0.81 -15.25 -12.96
C GLU A 53 0.18 -15.25 -11.78
N ASP A 54 1.41 -14.81 -11.98
CA ASP A 54 2.38 -14.67 -10.89
C ASP A 54 1.91 -13.68 -9.84
N ILE A 55 1.33 -12.56 -10.28
CA ILE A 55 0.80 -11.53 -9.37
C ILE A 55 -0.41 -12.06 -8.60
N ARG A 56 -1.33 -12.79 -9.28
CA ARG A 56 -2.47 -13.44 -8.62
C ARG A 56 -2.00 -14.44 -7.56
N ASN A 57 -1.06 -15.30 -7.91
CA ASN A 57 -0.52 -16.32 -7.01
C ASN A 57 0.18 -15.70 -5.80
N PHE A 58 0.91 -14.58 -5.99
CA PHE A 58 1.48 -13.80 -4.89
C PHE A 58 0.39 -13.29 -3.94
N LEU A 59 -0.68 -12.69 -4.46
CA LEU A 59 -1.79 -12.21 -3.63
C LEU A 59 -2.50 -13.35 -2.88
N LEU A 60 -2.74 -14.50 -3.53
CA LEU A 60 -3.31 -15.70 -2.90
C LEU A 60 -2.42 -16.26 -1.79
N LYS A 61 -1.08 -16.26 -1.99
CA LYS A 61 -0.12 -16.66 -0.94
C LYS A 61 -0.22 -15.73 0.27
N LEU A 62 -0.32 -14.43 0.05
CA LEU A 62 -0.49 -13.46 1.14
C LEU A 62 -1.82 -13.61 1.88
N GLU A 63 -2.91 -13.87 1.15
CA GLU A 63 -4.23 -14.13 1.73
C GLU A 63 -4.20 -15.36 2.64
N LYS A 64 -3.60 -16.45 2.19
CA LYS A 64 -3.37 -17.67 3.01
C LYS A 64 -2.53 -17.40 4.24
N ASN A 65 -1.62 -16.43 4.18
CA ASN A 65 -0.79 -15.99 5.31
C ASN A 65 -1.51 -14.99 6.24
N GLY A 66 -2.82 -14.78 6.07
CA GLY A 66 -3.65 -13.97 6.98
C GLY A 66 -3.65 -12.47 6.69
N TYR A 67 -3.16 -12.03 5.53
CA TYR A 67 -3.27 -10.61 5.14
C TYR A 67 -4.72 -10.24 4.86
N THR A 68 -5.15 -9.09 5.37
CA THR A 68 -6.50 -8.57 5.12
C THR A 68 -6.67 -8.12 3.65
N HIS A 69 -7.87 -8.21 3.10
CA HIS A 69 -8.19 -7.73 1.75
C HIS A 69 -7.78 -6.26 1.53
N LYS A 70 -7.90 -5.41 2.56
CA LYS A 70 -7.43 -4.03 2.52
C LYS A 70 -5.91 -3.94 2.30
N SER A 71 -5.14 -4.78 2.99
CA SER A 71 -3.69 -4.87 2.81
C SER A 71 -3.32 -5.41 1.44
N LEU A 72 -4.03 -6.43 0.95
CA LEU A 72 -3.84 -6.99 -0.39
C LEU A 72 -4.14 -5.95 -1.47
N SER A 73 -5.23 -5.19 -1.33
CA SER A 73 -5.58 -4.11 -2.27
C SER A 73 -4.50 -3.02 -2.32
N ARG A 74 -3.93 -2.63 -1.17
CA ARG A 74 -2.81 -1.67 -1.13
C ARG A 74 -1.58 -2.21 -1.84
N LYS A 75 -1.22 -3.49 -1.61
CA LYS A 75 -0.08 -4.15 -2.26
C LYS A 75 -0.29 -4.26 -3.77
N LEU A 76 -1.49 -4.58 -4.22
CA LEU A 76 -1.82 -4.59 -5.64
C LEU A 76 -1.73 -3.18 -6.25
N ASN A 77 -2.12 -2.13 -5.53
CA ASN A 77 -1.93 -0.75 -5.99
C ASN A 77 -0.45 -0.40 -6.19
N ALA A 78 0.42 -0.80 -5.25
CA ALA A 78 1.87 -0.63 -5.40
C ALA A 78 2.39 -1.41 -6.62
N THR A 79 1.96 -2.66 -6.80
CA THR A 79 2.30 -3.52 -7.94
C THR A 79 1.85 -2.89 -9.27
N LYS A 80 0.61 -2.42 -9.37
CA LYS A 80 0.12 -1.72 -10.57
C LYS A 80 0.91 -0.45 -10.88
N THR A 81 1.30 0.30 -9.84
CA THR A 81 2.11 1.51 -10.02
C THR A 81 3.51 1.16 -10.52
N PHE A 82 4.10 0.08 -10.02
CA PHE A 82 5.41 -0.42 -10.45
C PHE A 82 5.38 -0.89 -11.92
N PHE A 83 4.44 -1.75 -12.30
CA PHE A 83 4.37 -2.24 -13.69
C PHE A 83 4.01 -1.15 -14.68
N ARG A 84 3.19 -0.18 -14.29
CA ARG A 84 2.95 1.02 -15.11
C ARG A 84 4.23 1.83 -15.32
N PHE A 85 5.05 2.00 -14.28
CA PHE A 85 6.37 2.62 -14.40
C PHE A 85 7.25 1.84 -15.38
N LEU A 86 7.34 0.51 -15.28
CA LEU A 86 8.12 -0.33 -16.18
C LEU A 86 7.68 -0.20 -17.63
N LYS A 87 6.37 -0.10 -17.88
CA LYS A 87 5.81 0.12 -19.22
C LYS A 87 6.17 1.50 -19.77
N ILE A 88 6.10 2.54 -18.95
CA ILE A 88 6.50 3.92 -19.35
C ILE A 88 8.00 3.99 -19.68
N GLN A 89 8.84 3.22 -18.99
CA GLN A 89 10.28 3.12 -19.25
C GLN A 89 10.62 2.15 -20.38
N GLU A 90 9.60 1.59 -21.06
CA GLU A 90 9.76 0.62 -22.16
C GLU A 90 10.53 -0.66 -21.78
N TYR A 91 10.58 -1.00 -20.49
CA TYR A 91 11.18 -2.24 -19.99
C TYR A 91 10.31 -3.46 -20.26
N ILE A 92 9.01 -3.24 -20.44
CA ILE A 92 7.99 -4.23 -20.80
C ILE A 92 7.03 -3.63 -21.83
N THR A 93 6.51 -4.46 -22.72
CA THR A 93 5.49 -4.07 -23.72
C THR A 93 4.09 -4.03 -23.12
N ASP A 94 3.77 -5.03 -22.30
CA ASP A 94 2.47 -5.20 -21.70
C ASP A 94 2.54 -5.12 -20.17
N ASP A 95 1.50 -4.56 -19.57
CA ASP A 95 1.38 -4.42 -18.11
C ASP A 95 0.58 -5.61 -17.53
N PRO A 96 1.26 -6.63 -16.95
CA PRO A 96 0.59 -7.80 -16.42
C PRO A 96 -0.28 -7.49 -15.20
N ALA A 97 0.02 -6.41 -14.46
CA ALA A 97 -0.74 -6.02 -13.29
C ALA A 97 -2.09 -5.38 -13.65
N SER A 98 -2.23 -4.85 -14.87
CA SER A 98 -3.50 -4.26 -15.34
C SER A 98 -4.63 -5.29 -15.37
N LEU A 99 -4.32 -6.56 -15.66
CA LEU A 99 -5.25 -7.69 -15.76
C LEU A 99 -5.65 -8.29 -14.41
N VAL A 100 -5.09 -7.79 -13.32
CA VAL A 100 -5.38 -8.32 -11.97
C VAL A 100 -6.42 -7.43 -11.29
N GLU A 101 -7.55 -8.05 -10.90
CA GLU A 101 -8.62 -7.37 -10.19
C GLU A 101 -8.29 -7.18 -8.71
N HIS A 102 -8.83 -6.11 -8.12
CA HIS A 102 -8.71 -5.89 -6.68
C HIS A 102 -9.57 -6.88 -5.90
N PRO A 103 -9.06 -7.40 -4.75
CA PRO A 103 -9.89 -8.15 -3.84
C PRO A 103 -11.10 -7.33 -3.42
N LYS A 104 -12.30 -7.91 -3.52
CA LYS A 104 -13.52 -7.27 -3.01
C LYS A 104 -13.48 -7.32 -1.48
N PHE A 105 -13.75 -6.19 -0.84
CA PHE A 105 -13.90 -6.10 0.61
C PHE A 105 -14.92 -5.04 0.97
N ASP A 106 -15.71 -5.35 1.98
CA ASP A 106 -16.65 -4.40 2.53
C ASP A 106 -15.90 -3.33 3.33
N THR A 107 -16.04 -2.09 2.93
CA THR A 107 -15.58 -0.96 3.74
C THR A 107 -16.58 -0.72 4.86
N LYS A 108 -16.25 -1.20 6.07
CA LYS A 108 -17.03 -0.84 7.23
C LYS A 108 -16.97 0.69 7.40
N PRO A 109 -18.10 1.35 7.64
CA PRO A 109 -18.10 2.78 7.92
C PRO A 109 -17.20 3.06 9.13
N PRO A 110 -16.56 4.24 9.19
CA PRO A 110 -15.77 4.61 10.36
C PRO A 110 -16.65 4.61 11.60
N ARG A 111 -16.07 4.15 12.73
CA ARG A 111 -16.76 4.18 14.01
C ARG A 111 -17.02 5.63 14.41
N ILE A 112 -18.26 5.97 14.65
CA ILE A 112 -18.69 7.25 15.16
C ILE A 112 -18.80 7.10 16.69
N LEU A 113 -18.22 8.04 17.44
CA LEU A 113 -18.37 8.07 18.90
C LEU A 113 -19.82 8.39 19.28
N SER A 114 -20.37 7.64 20.21
CA SER A 114 -21.64 7.97 20.84
C SER A 114 -21.51 9.25 21.69
N PRO A 115 -22.60 9.96 21.99
CA PRO A 115 -22.56 11.12 22.90
C PRO A 115 -21.93 10.82 24.26
N THR A 116 -22.12 9.61 24.77
CA THR A 116 -21.54 9.17 26.04
C THR A 116 -20.01 8.96 25.92
N GLU A 117 -19.54 8.30 24.85
CA GLU A 117 -18.11 8.11 24.58
C GLU A 117 -17.42 9.45 24.33
N TYR A 118 -18.08 10.37 23.62
CA TYR A 118 -17.58 11.72 23.41
C TYR A 118 -17.34 12.47 24.74
N ARG A 119 -18.31 12.41 25.68
CA ARG A 119 -18.17 13.02 27.00
C ARG A 119 -17.05 12.33 27.80
N ALA A 120 -17.02 11.01 27.82
CA ALA A 120 -16.00 10.25 28.54
C ALA A 120 -14.59 10.57 28.04
N LEU A 121 -14.41 10.73 26.72
CA LEU A 121 -13.12 11.12 26.14
C LEU A 121 -12.66 12.50 26.61
N ARG A 122 -13.57 13.49 26.67
CA ARG A 122 -13.28 14.83 27.16
C ARG A 122 -12.95 14.83 28.66
N ASP A 123 -13.72 14.08 29.46
CA ASP A 123 -13.52 14.00 30.90
C ASP A 123 -12.20 13.31 31.24
N ALA A 124 -11.82 12.26 30.54
CA ALA A 124 -10.54 11.57 30.73
C ALA A 124 -9.30 12.45 30.43
N ALA A 125 -9.46 13.48 29.60
CA ALA A 125 -8.37 14.40 29.24
C ALA A 125 -8.33 15.67 30.12
N ARG A 126 -9.25 15.83 31.07
CA ARG A 126 -9.44 17.09 31.84
C ARG A 126 -8.20 17.55 32.59
N ASP A 127 -7.41 16.61 33.13
CA ASP A 127 -6.22 16.90 33.93
C ASP A 127 -4.99 17.25 33.12
N ASP A 128 -5.00 17.02 31.82
CA ASP A 128 -3.93 17.40 30.88
C ASP A 128 -4.44 18.47 29.90
N VAL A 129 -4.11 19.72 30.15
CA VAL A 129 -4.56 20.86 29.36
C VAL A 129 -4.17 20.73 27.87
N ARG A 130 -3.00 20.17 27.56
CA ARG A 130 -2.52 19.99 26.19
C ARG A 130 -3.35 18.92 25.47
N ILE A 131 -3.55 17.78 26.10
CA ILE A 131 -4.36 16.68 25.54
C ILE A 131 -5.81 17.14 25.38
N ALA A 132 -6.37 17.80 26.38
CA ALA A 132 -7.72 18.35 26.34
C ALA A 132 -7.90 19.31 25.16
N ALA A 133 -6.96 20.23 24.95
CA ALA A 133 -7.00 21.17 23.82
C ALA A 133 -6.91 20.45 22.45
N ILE A 134 -6.05 19.44 22.32
CA ILE A 134 -5.94 18.64 21.08
C ILE A 134 -7.26 17.92 20.80
N ILE A 135 -7.82 17.25 21.80
CA ILE A 135 -9.10 16.52 21.67
C ILE A 135 -10.22 17.49 21.27
N GLU A 136 -10.31 18.64 21.92
CA GLU A 136 -11.34 19.64 21.61
C GLU A 136 -11.22 20.14 20.16
N VAL A 137 -10.00 20.48 19.70
CA VAL A 137 -9.75 20.89 18.33
C VAL A 137 -10.16 19.80 17.34
N LEU A 138 -9.77 18.55 17.58
CA LEU A 138 -10.12 17.43 16.71
C LEU A 138 -11.63 17.18 16.64
N LEU A 139 -12.31 17.25 17.78
CA LEU A 139 -13.75 17.02 17.87
C LEU A 139 -14.58 18.15 17.23
N GLN A 140 -14.15 19.41 17.38
CA GLN A 140 -14.87 20.57 16.86
C GLN A 140 -14.63 20.82 15.37
N THR A 141 -13.43 20.53 14.88
CA THR A 141 -13.03 20.87 13.51
C THR A 141 -13.01 19.68 12.56
N GLY A 142 -12.94 18.45 13.07
CA GLY A 142 -12.78 17.24 12.25
C GLY A 142 -11.43 17.20 11.49
N ILE A 143 -10.49 18.05 11.84
CA ILE A 143 -9.13 18.06 11.26
C ILE A 143 -8.41 16.77 11.61
N ARG A 144 -7.51 16.35 10.75
CA ARG A 144 -6.63 15.17 10.97
C ARG A 144 -5.25 15.60 11.39
#